data_82a5d34b72d738c164502aa79774020f
#
_entry.id   82a5d34b72d738c164502aa79774020f
#
_cell.length_a   1.000
_cell.length_b   1.000
_cell.length_c   1.000
_cell.angle_alpha   90.00
_cell.angle_beta   90.00
_cell.angle_gamma   90.00
#
_symmetry.space_group_name_H-M   'P 1'
#
loop_
_entity.id
_entity.type
_entity.pdbx_description
1 polymer ?
#
loop_
_entity_poly.entity_id
_entity_poly.type
_entity_poly.pdbx_seq_one_letter_code
_entity_poly.pdbx_strand_id
1 'polypeptide(L)'
;GKGRVWMTSRVRIEANTDACKAGSTNSSANYFPLNSSSRHASYFDPDTEEMTLIDTCYSTHHLQFASDADDTLWFSGDTQAIGWINTRLWDETGNELAAQGWCPTVIDTNGDGEITKPWNEPGQSPVAGRDTRLVGFAYGIIPNPRDGSVWITRTQPTPGQILRLDPGSNPPFT
;
A
#
# COMPACT_ATOMS: atom_id res chain seq x y z
N GLY A 1 -10.19 6.70 -13.49
CA GLY A 1 -10.08 5.82 -14.35
C GLY A 1 -11.07 5.09 -15.24
N LYS A 2 -11.26 5.49 -16.49
CA LYS A 2 -11.88 4.72 -17.59
C LYS A 2 -13.23 4.01 -17.29
N GLY A 3 -14.04 4.52 -16.33
CA GLY A 3 -15.36 3.91 -16.02
C GLY A 3 -15.33 2.53 -15.34
N ARG A 4 -14.14 1.97 -15.06
CA ARG A 4 -13.97 0.65 -14.43
C ARG A 4 -14.43 0.64 -12.98
N VAL A 5 -14.98 -0.49 -12.56
CA VAL A 5 -15.38 -0.75 -11.17
C VAL A 5 -14.29 -1.53 -10.47
N TRP A 6 -13.53 -0.86 -9.60
CA TRP A 6 -12.44 -1.48 -8.84
C TRP A 6 -12.93 -2.12 -7.56
N MET A 7 -12.36 -3.27 -7.24
CA MET A 7 -12.79 -4.12 -6.14
C MET A 7 -11.59 -4.77 -5.46
N THR A 8 -11.84 -5.29 -4.26
CA THR A 8 -10.93 -6.22 -3.58
C THR A 8 -11.44 -7.65 -3.78
N SER A 9 -10.55 -8.59 -4.06
CA SER A 9 -10.92 -9.97 -4.34
C SER A 9 -9.85 -10.96 -3.93
N ARG A 10 -10.23 -12.22 -3.77
CA ARG A 10 -9.27 -13.33 -3.61
C ARG A 10 -9.07 -13.98 -4.97
N VAL A 11 -7.88 -13.82 -5.53
CA VAL A 11 -7.56 -14.30 -6.90
C VAL A 11 -6.62 -15.50 -6.88
N ARG A 12 -5.96 -15.75 -5.77
CA ARG A 12 -5.03 -16.88 -5.58
C ARG A 12 -4.95 -17.30 -4.11
N ILE A 13 -4.10 -18.28 -3.82
CA ILE A 13 -3.71 -18.64 -2.45
C ILE A 13 -2.94 -17.51 -1.76
N GLU A 14 -2.91 -17.52 -0.44
CA GLU A 14 -2.33 -16.42 0.35
C GLU A 14 -0.80 -16.29 0.21
N ALA A 15 -0.08 -17.34 -0.15
CA ALA A 15 1.37 -17.28 -0.32
C ALA A 15 1.74 -16.40 -1.52
N ASN A 16 2.55 -15.38 -1.26
CA ASN A 16 3.03 -14.49 -2.31
C ASN A 16 4.07 -15.15 -3.22
N THR A 17 4.11 -14.68 -4.46
CA THR A 17 5.16 -15.03 -5.43
C THR A 17 6.52 -14.45 -5.01
N ASP A 18 7.59 -14.87 -5.66
CA ASP A 18 8.93 -14.36 -5.37
C ASP A 18 9.08 -12.87 -5.73
N ALA A 19 8.25 -12.37 -6.65
CA ALA A 19 8.20 -10.96 -6.98
C ALA A 19 7.87 -10.04 -5.79
N CYS A 20 7.20 -10.55 -4.77
CA CYS A 20 6.82 -9.81 -3.56
C CYS A 20 7.83 -9.90 -2.42
N LYS A 21 8.87 -10.72 -2.59
CA LYS A 21 9.84 -11.06 -1.56
C LYS A 21 11.15 -10.29 -1.72
N ALA A 22 12.01 -10.38 -0.72
CA ALA A 22 13.36 -9.81 -0.76
C ALA A 22 14.14 -10.35 -1.98
N GLY A 23 14.86 -9.46 -2.65
CA GLY A 23 15.61 -9.80 -3.88
C GLY A 23 14.82 -9.62 -5.18
N SER A 24 13.55 -9.24 -5.11
CA SER A 24 12.75 -8.82 -6.26
C SER A 24 13.30 -7.53 -6.89
N THR A 25 12.94 -7.28 -8.13
CA THR A 25 13.22 -5.99 -8.80
C THR A 25 12.29 -4.86 -8.36
N ASN A 26 11.20 -5.19 -7.65
CA ASN A 26 10.31 -4.18 -7.08
C ASN A 26 10.94 -3.54 -5.84
N SER A 27 11.02 -2.22 -5.81
CA SER A 27 11.64 -1.46 -4.71
C SER A 27 10.93 -1.68 -3.37
N SER A 28 9.60 -1.76 -3.38
CA SER A 28 8.81 -2.03 -2.17
C SER A 28 9.12 -3.41 -1.59
N ALA A 29 9.30 -4.45 -2.44
CA ALA A 29 9.69 -5.79 -2.01
C ALA A 29 11.08 -5.81 -1.35
N ASN A 30 12.03 -5.06 -1.89
CA ASN A 30 13.35 -4.93 -1.28
C ASN A 30 13.33 -4.15 0.03
N TYR A 31 12.47 -3.14 0.10
CA TYR A 31 12.36 -2.32 1.30
C TYR A 31 11.57 -3.02 2.41
N PHE A 32 10.42 -3.60 2.08
CA PHE A 32 9.53 -4.28 3.01
C PHE A 32 8.91 -5.51 2.36
N PRO A 33 9.61 -6.65 2.32
CA PRO A 33 9.14 -7.86 1.67
C PRO A 33 7.89 -8.43 2.37
N LEU A 34 6.96 -8.93 1.57
CA LEU A 34 5.71 -9.53 2.02
C LEU A 34 5.63 -10.99 1.54
N ASN A 35 5.46 -11.91 2.48
CA ASN A 35 5.40 -13.35 2.18
C ASN A 35 3.98 -13.83 1.85
N SER A 36 2.97 -13.06 2.22
CA SER A 36 1.57 -13.43 2.00
C SER A 36 0.66 -12.21 1.87
N SER A 37 -0.42 -12.39 1.13
CA SER A 37 -1.53 -11.46 1.03
C SER A 37 -2.84 -12.23 0.87
N SER A 38 -3.91 -11.83 1.57
CA SER A 38 -5.17 -12.56 1.58
C SER A 38 -6.18 -12.07 0.56
N ARG A 39 -6.06 -10.82 0.13
CA ARG A 39 -6.93 -10.17 -0.85
C ARG A 39 -6.10 -9.41 -1.86
N HIS A 40 -6.59 -9.34 -3.09
CA HIS A 40 -5.91 -8.72 -4.22
C HIS A 40 -6.82 -7.69 -4.88
N ALA A 41 -6.28 -6.90 -5.79
CA ALA A 41 -7.07 -5.97 -6.57
C ALA A 41 -7.70 -6.66 -7.78
N SER A 42 -8.87 -6.15 -8.18
CA SER A 42 -9.51 -6.51 -9.44
C SER A 42 -10.35 -5.35 -9.94
N TYR A 43 -10.70 -5.37 -11.21
CA TYR A 43 -11.70 -4.46 -11.74
C TYR A 43 -12.60 -5.16 -12.75
N PHE A 44 -13.80 -4.68 -12.86
CA PHE A 44 -14.74 -4.96 -13.95
C PHE A 44 -14.72 -3.78 -14.91
N ASP A 45 -14.56 -4.09 -16.18
CA ASP A 45 -14.65 -3.11 -17.26
C ASP A 45 -16.03 -3.21 -17.92
N PRO A 46 -16.92 -2.21 -17.78
CA PRO A 46 -18.27 -2.29 -18.32
C PRO A 46 -18.32 -2.18 -19.84
N ASP A 47 -17.28 -1.66 -20.50
CA ASP A 47 -17.25 -1.55 -21.96
C ASP A 47 -16.92 -2.90 -22.63
N THR A 48 -16.12 -3.74 -21.99
CA THR A 48 -15.76 -5.07 -22.49
C THR A 48 -16.51 -6.20 -21.78
N GLU A 49 -17.20 -5.91 -20.69
CA GLU A 49 -17.84 -6.88 -19.79
C GLU A 49 -16.86 -7.91 -19.20
N GLU A 50 -15.59 -7.54 -19.07
CA GLU A 50 -14.53 -8.41 -18.57
C GLU A 50 -14.10 -8.07 -17.16
N MET A 51 -13.69 -9.12 -16.42
CA MET A 51 -13.01 -9.00 -15.12
C MET A 51 -11.51 -9.15 -15.31
N THR A 52 -10.75 -8.19 -14.80
CA THR A 52 -9.30 -8.27 -14.72
C THR A 52 -8.87 -8.44 -13.27
N LEU A 53 -7.98 -9.38 -13.04
CA LEU A 53 -7.39 -9.67 -11.73
C LEU A 53 -5.98 -9.10 -11.69
N ILE A 54 -5.63 -8.41 -10.63
CA ILE A 54 -4.27 -7.88 -10.39
C ILE A 54 -3.75 -8.53 -9.12
N ASP A 55 -2.64 -9.27 -9.27
CA ASP A 55 -2.02 -9.99 -8.18
C ASP A 55 -1.16 -9.05 -7.33
N THR A 56 -1.79 -8.35 -6.37
CA THR A 56 -1.08 -7.45 -5.46
C THR A 56 -0.29 -8.22 -4.41
N CYS A 57 0.94 -7.75 -4.14
CA CYS A 57 1.80 -8.31 -3.10
C CYS A 57 1.30 -8.02 -1.68
N TYR A 58 0.50 -7.00 -1.52
CA TYR A 58 -0.14 -6.58 -0.26
C TYR A 58 -1.62 -6.95 -0.25
N SER A 59 -2.17 -7.14 0.92
CA SER A 59 -3.61 -7.37 1.06
C SER A 59 -4.38 -6.07 0.87
N THR A 60 -5.52 -6.16 0.19
CA THR A 60 -6.42 -5.04 -0.07
C THR A 60 -7.67 -5.14 0.80
N HIS A 61 -8.22 -4.00 1.23
CA HIS A 61 -9.48 -3.93 1.98
C HIS A 61 -10.33 -2.74 1.51
N HIS A 62 -10.03 -1.51 1.93
CA HIS A 62 -10.64 -0.32 1.36
C HIS A 62 -9.75 0.24 0.26
N LEU A 63 -10.36 0.93 -0.68
CA LEU A 63 -9.67 1.54 -1.80
C LEU A 63 -10.22 2.93 -2.09
N GLN A 64 -9.35 3.83 -2.55
CA GLN A 64 -9.72 5.17 -2.94
C GLN A 64 -8.73 5.72 -3.97
N PHE A 65 -9.26 6.32 -5.03
CA PHE A 65 -8.45 7.03 -6.00
C PHE A 65 -7.91 8.35 -5.45
N ALA A 66 -6.66 8.64 -5.73
CA ALA A 66 -6.10 9.98 -5.62
C ALA A 66 -6.51 10.84 -6.83
N SER A 67 -6.40 12.15 -6.67
CA SER A 67 -6.60 13.12 -7.76
C SER A 67 -5.24 13.57 -8.28
N ASP A 68 -4.40 12.62 -8.69
CA ASP A 68 -3.06 12.86 -9.21
C ASP A 68 -2.97 12.52 -10.71
N ALA A 69 -1.78 12.76 -11.29
CA ALA A 69 -1.55 12.52 -12.71
C ALA A 69 -1.58 11.05 -13.10
N ASP A 70 -1.35 10.16 -12.16
CA ASP A 70 -1.24 8.72 -12.36
C ASP A 70 -2.54 7.95 -12.10
N ASP A 71 -3.60 8.67 -11.70
CA ASP A 71 -4.84 8.05 -11.22
C ASP A 71 -4.52 6.96 -10.16
N THR A 72 -3.66 7.29 -9.20
CA THR A 72 -3.18 6.34 -8.21
C THR A 72 -4.32 5.81 -7.36
N LEU A 73 -4.46 4.49 -7.33
CA LEU A 73 -5.43 3.80 -6.50
C LEU A 73 -4.75 3.30 -5.22
N TRP A 74 -5.10 3.91 -4.11
CA TRP A 74 -4.60 3.56 -2.79
C TRP A 74 -5.44 2.49 -2.13
N PHE A 75 -4.77 1.58 -1.43
CA PHE A 75 -5.40 0.51 -0.66
C PHE A 75 -4.96 0.54 0.80
N SER A 76 -5.91 0.45 1.71
CA SER A 76 -5.64 -0.07 3.03
C SER A 76 -5.68 -1.60 2.97
N GLY A 77 -5.00 -2.25 3.87
CA GLY A 77 -4.97 -3.71 3.86
C GLY A 77 -5.05 -4.35 5.23
N ASP A 78 -5.35 -5.62 5.23
CA ASP A 78 -5.34 -6.47 6.42
C ASP A 78 -3.91 -6.84 6.83
N THR A 79 -2.92 -6.34 6.11
CA THR A 79 -1.51 -6.55 6.38
C THR A 79 -0.85 -5.31 6.98
N GLN A 80 0.40 -5.42 7.26
CA GLN A 80 1.21 -4.37 7.88
C GLN A 80 1.67 -3.30 6.87
N ALA A 81 1.04 -3.26 5.69
CA ALA A 81 1.42 -2.38 4.61
C ALA A 81 0.22 -1.62 4.05
N ILE A 82 0.49 -0.42 3.55
CA ILE A 82 -0.38 0.35 2.70
C ILE A 82 0.10 0.14 1.28
N GLY A 83 -0.81 -0.15 0.36
CA GLY A 83 -0.47 -0.40 -1.02
C GLY A 83 -1.06 0.61 -1.98
N TRP A 84 -0.53 0.66 -3.19
CA TRP A 84 -1.07 1.47 -4.28
C TRP A 84 -0.85 0.79 -5.63
N ILE A 85 -1.66 1.22 -6.59
CA ILE A 85 -1.49 0.90 -8.02
C ILE A 85 -1.47 2.23 -8.78
N ASN A 86 -0.41 2.46 -9.57
CA ASN A 86 -0.41 3.45 -10.63
C ASN A 86 -1.25 2.90 -11.78
N THR A 87 -2.51 3.34 -11.89
CA THR A 87 -3.44 2.75 -12.85
C THR A 87 -3.14 3.17 -14.29
N ARG A 88 -2.45 4.29 -14.51
CA ARG A 88 -1.98 4.68 -15.85
C ARG A 88 -0.86 3.79 -16.33
N LEU A 89 0.14 3.54 -15.48
CA LEU A 89 1.24 2.65 -15.81
C LEU A 89 0.74 1.22 -16.06
N TRP A 90 -0.25 0.77 -15.27
CA TRP A 90 -0.95 -0.50 -15.53
C TRP A 90 -1.60 -0.50 -16.92
N ASP A 91 -2.34 0.52 -17.26
CA ASP A 91 -3.01 0.64 -18.55
C ASP A 91 -2.06 0.69 -19.75
N GLU A 92 -0.87 1.26 -19.56
CA GLU A 92 0.15 1.39 -20.60
C GLU A 92 0.96 0.11 -20.80
N THR A 93 1.20 -0.63 -19.72
CA THR A 93 2.19 -1.73 -19.76
C THR A 93 1.62 -3.11 -19.50
N GLY A 94 0.48 -3.21 -18.79
CA GLY A 94 -0.03 -4.48 -18.28
C GLY A 94 0.91 -5.17 -17.28
N ASN A 95 1.90 -4.44 -16.74
CA ASN A 95 2.90 -4.99 -15.83
C ASN A 95 2.50 -4.75 -14.38
N GLU A 96 1.93 -5.77 -13.75
CA GLU A 96 1.46 -5.73 -12.36
C GLU A 96 2.55 -5.32 -11.37
N LEU A 97 3.76 -5.85 -11.57
CA LEU A 97 4.87 -5.60 -10.65
C LEU A 97 5.39 -4.17 -10.75
N ALA A 98 5.44 -3.62 -11.96
CA ALA A 98 5.87 -2.24 -12.16
C ALA A 98 4.82 -1.22 -11.71
N ALA A 99 3.54 -1.55 -11.86
CA ALA A 99 2.44 -0.64 -11.54
C ALA A 99 2.09 -0.59 -10.06
N GLN A 100 2.56 -1.52 -9.24
CA GLN A 100 2.22 -1.59 -7.82
C GLN A 100 3.40 -1.24 -6.91
N GLY A 101 3.05 -0.71 -5.74
CA GLY A 101 3.99 -0.50 -4.66
C GLY A 101 3.31 -0.56 -3.30
N TRP A 102 4.10 -0.62 -2.26
CA TRP A 102 3.61 -0.62 -0.88
C TRP A 102 4.68 -0.14 0.09
N CYS A 103 4.25 0.32 1.25
CA CYS A 103 5.12 0.68 2.35
C CYS A 103 4.57 0.20 3.69
N PRO A 104 5.41 -0.06 4.69
CA PRO A 104 4.97 -0.33 6.04
C PRO A 104 4.41 0.94 6.69
N THR A 105 3.59 0.77 7.73
CA THR A 105 3.15 1.88 8.57
C THR A 105 4.22 2.16 9.62
N VAL A 106 5.05 3.16 9.39
CA VAL A 106 6.10 3.64 10.31
C VAL A 106 5.83 5.10 10.67
N ILE A 107 6.02 5.43 11.94
CA ILE A 107 5.94 6.81 12.42
C ILE A 107 7.35 7.34 12.61
N ASP A 108 7.61 8.53 12.11
CA ASP A 108 8.77 9.33 12.47
C ASP A 108 8.67 9.70 13.97
N THR A 109 9.28 8.90 14.81
CA THR A 109 9.31 9.13 16.26
C THR A 109 10.60 9.74 16.74
N ASN A 110 11.62 9.81 15.89
CA ASN A 110 12.86 10.50 16.18
C ASN A 110 12.79 11.98 15.78
N GLY A 111 11.84 12.38 14.91
CA GLY A 111 11.54 13.76 14.56
C GLY A 111 12.48 14.36 13.50
N ASP A 112 13.15 13.51 12.69
CA ASP A 112 14.09 13.97 11.66
C ASP A 112 13.43 14.26 10.30
N GLY A 113 12.15 13.90 10.14
CA GLY A 113 11.37 14.08 8.91
C GLY A 113 11.54 12.97 7.88
N GLU A 114 12.27 11.92 8.22
CA GLU A 114 12.53 10.79 7.35
C GLU A 114 12.14 9.46 8.04
N ILE A 115 11.87 8.43 7.25
CA ILE A 115 11.64 7.07 7.76
C ILE A 115 12.85 6.21 7.43
N THR A 116 13.61 5.84 8.46
CA THR A 116 14.87 5.11 8.29
C THR A 116 14.88 3.74 8.97
N LYS A 117 15.61 2.80 8.36
CA LYS A 117 15.93 1.51 8.99
C LYS A 117 17.26 1.59 9.73
N PRO A 118 17.42 0.84 10.85
CA PRO A 118 16.41 0.01 11.49
C PRO A 118 15.47 0.84 12.37
N TRP A 119 14.21 0.54 12.32
CA TRP A 119 13.18 1.11 13.21
C TRP A 119 12.91 0.21 14.43
N ASN A 120 12.12 0.71 15.37
CA ASN A 120 11.61 -0.07 16.49
C ASN A 120 10.50 -0.99 16.00
N GLU A 121 10.74 -2.30 16.10
CA GLU A 121 9.75 -3.30 15.73
C GLU A 121 8.69 -3.45 16.83
N PRO A 122 7.45 -3.74 16.45
CA PRO A 122 6.39 -3.97 17.41
C PRO A 122 6.71 -5.12 18.37
N GLY A 123 6.41 -4.92 19.67
CA GLY A 123 6.68 -5.93 20.70
C GLY A 123 8.12 -6.04 21.16
N GLN A 124 9.02 -5.22 20.62
CA GLN A 124 10.40 -5.11 21.08
C GLN A 124 10.59 -3.90 21.98
N SER A 125 11.60 -3.93 22.83
CA SER A 125 11.97 -2.76 23.63
C SER A 125 12.45 -1.64 22.70
N PRO A 126 11.90 -0.42 22.81
CA PRO A 126 12.27 0.68 21.94
C PRO A 126 13.74 1.08 22.12
N VAL A 127 14.40 1.35 21.02
CA VAL A 127 15.73 1.95 20.97
C VAL A 127 15.59 3.45 20.70
N ALA A 128 16.18 4.28 21.53
CA ALA A 128 16.10 5.72 21.36
C ALA A 128 16.70 6.18 20.00
N GLY A 129 16.11 7.19 19.40
CA GLY A 129 16.55 7.75 18.12
C GLY A 129 16.14 6.93 16.89
N ARG A 130 15.29 5.94 17.04
CA ARG A 130 14.71 5.17 15.93
C ARG A 130 13.24 5.49 15.74
N ASP A 131 12.79 5.41 14.51
CA ASP A 131 11.38 5.40 14.16
C ASP A 131 10.65 4.20 14.73
N THR A 132 9.33 4.21 14.66
CA THR A 132 8.53 3.13 15.23
C THR A 132 7.55 2.57 14.19
N ARG A 133 7.70 1.29 13.87
CA ARG A 133 6.75 0.57 13.05
C ARG A 133 5.51 0.18 13.86
N LEU A 134 4.37 0.46 13.29
CA LEU A 134 3.09 0.15 13.92
C LEU A 134 2.60 -1.24 13.51
N VAL A 135 1.94 -1.92 14.46
CA VAL A 135 1.15 -3.13 14.16
C VAL A 135 -0.30 -2.74 13.92
N GLY A 136 -0.98 -3.54 13.12
CA GLY A 136 -2.42 -3.50 12.97
C GLY A 136 -2.88 -2.87 11.66
N PHE A 137 -4.19 -2.90 11.49
CA PHE A 137 -4.83 -2.57 10.22
C PHE A 137 -4.84 -1.08 9.97
N ALA A 138 -4.34 -0.68 8.79
CA ALA A 138 -4.85 0.49 8.13
C ALA A 138 -6.27 0.15 7.65
N TYR A 139 -7.29 0.81 8.17
CA TYR A 139 -8.68 0.50 7.83
C TYR A 139 -9.22 1.44 6.76
N GLY A 140 -9.61 2.65 7.11
CA GLY A 140 -9.99 3.66 6.12
C GLY A 140 -8.76 4.25 5.45
N ILE A 141 -8.87 4.60 4.17
CA ILE A 141 -7.82 5.26 3.41
C ILE A 141 -8.44 6.33 2.53
N ILE A 142 -7.93 7.57 2.63
CA ILE A 142 -8.47 8.73 1.91
C ILE A 142 -7.31 9.61 1.46
N PRO A 143 -7.01 9.65 0.15
CA PRO A 143 -6.12 10.66 -0.41
C PRO A 143 -6.72 12.06 -0.33
N ASN A 144 -5.92 13.04 0.08
CA ASN A 144 -6.31 14.43 0.12
C ASN A 144 -6.01 15.10 -1.24
N PRO A 145 -7.03 15.58 -1.97
CA PRO A 145 -6.83 16.15 -3.31
C PRO A 145 -6.11 17.51 -3.30
N ARG A 146 -5.89 18.12 -2.12
CA ARG A 146 -5.24 19.43 -2.03
C ARG A 146 -3.72 19.34 -1.98
N ASP A 147 -3.19 18.36 -1.26
CA ASP A 147 -1.76 18.25 -0.98
C ASP A 147 -1.18 16.86 -1.29
N GLY A 148 -2.01 15.92 -1.77
CA GLY A 148 -1.60 14.56 -2.11
C GLY A 148 -1.32 13.66 -0.90
N SER A 149 -1.45 14.16 0.33
CA SER A 149 -1.29 13.33 1.51
C SER A 149 -2.37 12.25 1.59
N VAL A 150 -2.00 11.10 2.15
CA VAL A 150 -2.94 9.98 2.31
C VAL A 150 -3.27 9.82 3.79
N TRP A 151 -4.54 9.89 4.12
CA TRP A 151 -5.03 9.78 5.49
C TRP A 151 -5.57 8.39 5.74
N ILE A 152 -5.18 7.82 6.89
CA ILE A 152 -5.41 6.43 7.22
C ILE A 152 -5.99 6.36 8.61
N THR A 153 -7.06 5.58 8.78
CA THR A 153 -7.58 5.27 10.11
C THR A 153 -7.06 3.92 10.58
N ARG A 154 -6.70 3.84 11.86
CA ARG A 154 -6.38 2.59 12.54
C ARG A 154 -7.43 2.32 13.61
N THR A 155 -8.00 1.14 13.59
CA THR A 155 -9.05 0.73 14.55
C THR A 155 -8.47 0.11 15.82
N GLN A 156 -7.21 -0.32 15.78
CA GLN A 156 -6.52 -0.93 16.92
C GLN A 156 -5.13 -0.28 17.09
N PRO A 157 -4.62 -0.14 18.33
CA PRO A 157 -5.32 -0.38 19.59
C PRO A 157 -6.40 0.67 19.86
N THR A 158 -7.25 0.44 20.84
CA THR A 158 -8.22 1.43 21.32
C THR A 158 -7.54 2.36 22.34
N PRO A 159 -7.68 3.70 22.25
CA PRO A 159 -8.41 4.43 21.20
C PRO A 159 -7.74 4.30 19.84
N GLY A 160 -8.54 4.37 18.76
CA GLY A 160 -8.05 4.36 17.38
C GLY A 160 -7.15 5.56 17.08
N GLN A 161 -6.48 5.52 15.95
CA GLN A 161 -5.53 6.54 15.51
C GLN A 161 -5.87 7.01 14.10
N ILE A 162 -5.50 8.24 13.80
CA ILE A 162 -5.48 8.79 12.45
C ILE A 162 -4.03 9.07 12.12
N LEU A 163 -3.58 8.56 10.99
CA LEU A 163 -2.23 8.73 10.47
C LEU A 163 -2.28 9.54 9.20
N ARG A 164 -1.27 10.36 8.98
CA ARG A 164 -1.02 11.06 7.73
C ARG A 164 0.25 10.49 7.11
N LEU A 165 0.15 10.08 5.85
CA LEU A 165 1.27 9.68 5.01
C LEU A 165 1.51 10.77 3.98
N ASP A 166 2.73 11.23 3.86
CA ASP A 166 3.20 12.11 2.79
C ASP A 166 3.96 11.25 1.77
N PRO A 167 3.33 10.92 0.62
CA PRO A 167 3.96 10.00 -0.34
C PRO A 167 5.14 10.63 -1.10
N GLY A 168 5.30 11.97 -1.07
CA GLY A 168 6.33 12.65 -1.81
C GLY A 168 6.06 12.73 -3.31
N SER A 169 7.09 12.95 -4.12
CA SER A 169 7.00 13.04 -5.59
C SER A 169 6.86 11.69 -6.27
N ASN A 170 7.31 10.64 -5.63
CA ASN A 170 7.07 9.23 -5.98
C ASN A 170 6.39 8.57 -4.79
N PRO A 171 5.65 7.48 -4.99
CA PRO A 171 5.20 6.69 -3.86
C PRO A 171 6.37 6.35 -2.95
N PRO A 172 6.17 6.31 -1.60
CA PRO A 172 7.26 6.10 -0.67
C PRO A 172 8.08 4.86 -1.04
N PHE A 173 9.40 4.99 -1.02
CA PHE A 173 10.34 3.90 -1.24
C PHE A 173 10.40 3.32 -2.66
N THR A 174 9.98 4.05 -3.67
CA THR A 174 10.14 3.66 -5.09
C THR A 174 11.26 4.44 -5.77
#